data_2886dc449531d89f241a2e070911a34f
#
_entry.id   2886dc449531d89f241a2e070911a34f
#
_cell.length_a   1.000
_cell.length_b   1.000
_cell.length_c   1.000
_cell.angle_alpha   90.00
_cell.angle_beta   90.00
_cell.angle_gamma   90.00
#
_symmetry.space_group_name_H-M   'P 1'
#
loop_
_entity.id
_entity.type
_entity.pdbx_description
1 polymer ?
#
loop_
_entity_poly.entity_id
_entity_poly.type
_entity_poly.pdbx_seq_one_letter_code
_entity_poly.pdbx_strand_id
1 'polypeptide(L)'
;MVAFVLARLGAILVLIYATWDTGRTGKPAARALLPLCGSGLLLLCGALLPLHLPENVSGERIRIAFFLIAAVVDFRARRAIAPGGWQIVSVGHWTERHRLIVLIALGETIISIGAGRGLTGGRPITWAVIITAALGVLIVGVLWWSYIDTAGPAAQQATERQPAATRSRFARDAYSLWHLPQILGLVL
;
A
#
# COMPACT_ATOMS: atom_id res chain seq x y z
N MET A 1 -8.14 7.08 -9.71
CA MET A 1 -9.27 6.58 -8.91
C MET A 1 -9.91 5.31 -9.49
N VAL A 2 -10.27 5.27 -10.78
CA VAL A 2 -10.88 4.10 -11.45
C VAL A 2 -10.01 2.83 -11.29
N ALA A 3 -8.70 2.90 -11.57
CA ALA A 3 -7.79 1.77 -11.44
C ALA A 3 -7.77 1.18 -10.01
N PHE A 4 -7.85 2.03 -9.00
CA PHE A 4 -7.89 1.59 -7.60
C PHE A 4 -9.21 0.87 -7.26
N VAL A 5 -10.33 1.36 -7.77
CA VAL A 5 -11.65 0.71 -7.62
C VAL A 5 -11.64 -0.67 -8.31
N LEU A 6 -11.10 -0.75 -9.53
CA LEU A 6 -10.98 -2.01 -10.27
C LEU A 6 -10.10 -3.03 -9.55
N ALA A 7 -8.93 -2.60 -9.05
CA ALA A 7 -8.05 -3.44 -8.24
C ALA A 7 -8.75 -3.96 -6.98
N ARG A 8 -9.59 -3.12 -6.37
CA ARG A 8 -10.37 -3.47 -5.18
C ARG A 8 -11.44 -4.50 -5.49
N LEU A 9 -12.19 -4.32 -6.58
CA LEU A 9 -13.17 -5.29 -7.06
C LEU A 9 -12.49 -6.63 -7.38
N GLY A 10 -11.33 -6.61 -8.05
CA GLY A 10 -10.55 -7.81 -8.32
C GLY A 10 -10.15 -8.55 -7.03
N ALA A 11 -9.68 -7.83 -6.01
CA ALA A 11 -9.34 -8.42 -4.72
C ALA A 11 -10.55 -9.04 -4.01
N ILE A 12 -11.73 -8.41 -4.10
CA ILE A 12 -12.98 -8.95 -3.55
C ILE A 12 -13.37 -10.24 -4.28
N LEU A 13 -13.32 -10.24 -5.62
CA LEU A 13 -13.66 -11.41 -6.43
C LEU A 13 -12.72 -12.58 -6.16
N VAL A 14 -11.40 -12.34 -6.08
CA VAL A 14 -10.41 -13.36 -5.74
C VAL A 14 -10.68 -13.94 -4.35
N LEU A 15 -11.01 -13.10 -3.37
CA LEU A 15 -11.31 -13.56 -2.02
C LEU A 15 -12.60 -14.40 -1.97
N ILE A 16 -13.65 -13.99 -2.71
CA ILE A 16 -14.89 -14.76 -2.84
C ILE A 16 -14.61 -16.12 -3.48
N TYR A 17 -13.87 -16.13 -4.60
CA TYR A 17 -13.51 -17.37 -5.28
C TYR A 17 -12.71 -18.30 -4.37
N ALA A 18 -11.67 -17.80 -3.69
CA ALA A 18 -10.84 -18.59 -2.79
C ALA A 18 -11.63 -19.14 -1.59
N THR A 19 -12.63 -18.42 -1.09
CA THR A 19 -13.49 -18.90 0.01
C THR A 19 -14.50 -19.93 -0.47
N TRP A 20 -14.96 -19.81 -1.70
CA TRP A 20 -15.89 -20.78 -2.31
C TRP A 20 -15.19 -22.12 -2.56
N ASP A 21 -14.02 -22.09 -3.22
CA ASP A 21 -13.27 -23.28 -3.59
C ASP A 21 -12.80 -24.09 -2.37
N THR A 22 -12.44 -23.43 -1.27
CA THR A 22 -11.98 -24.10 -0.04
C THR A 22 -13.08 -24.57 0.89
N GLY A 23 -14.37 -24.34 0.56
CA GLY A 23 -15.50 -24.68 1.43
C GLY A 23 -15.51 -23.97 2.79
N ARG A 24 -14.57 -23.04 3.01
CA ARG A 24 -14.40 -22.26 4.24
C ARG A 24 -15.27 -21.00 4.24
N THR A 25 -16.52 -21.13 3.82
CA THR A 25 -17.54 -20.09 3.95
C THR A 25 -17.94 -19.98 5.41
N GLY A 26 -17.28 -19.12 6.16
CA GLY A 26 -17.57 -18.95 7.57
C GLY A 26 -17.26 -17.54 8.07
N LYS A 27 -17.47 -17.34 9.37
CA LYS A 27 -17.22 -16.07 10.09
C LYS A 27 -15.88 -15.38 9.75
N PRO A 28 -14.74 -16.10 9.51
CA PRO A 28 -13.47 -15.44 9.16
C PRO A 28 -13.50 -14.79 7.76
N ALA A 29 -14.13 -15.40 6.77
CA ALA A 29 -14.26 -14.83 5.41
C ALA A 29 -15.15 -13.58 5.42
N ALA A 30 -16.29 -13.64 6.10
CA ALA A 30 -17.18 -12.49 6.25
C ALA A 30 -16.49 -11.31 6.97
N ARG A 31 -15.67 -11.58 7.99
CA ARG A 31 -14.89 -10.54 8.68
C ARG A 31 -13.86 -9.88 7.79
N ALA A 32 -13.30 -10.58 6.81
CA ALA A 32 -12.37 -10.01 5.85
C ALA A 32 -13.10 -9.25 4.71
N LEU A 33 -14.24 -9.75 4.25
CA LEU A 33 -15.02 -9.14 3.18
C LEU A 33 -15.70 -7.83 3.60
N LEU A 34 -16.21 -7.75 4.82
CA LEU A 34 -16.98 -6.60 5.30
C LEU A 34 -16.21 -5.27 5.21
N PRO A 35 -14.98 -5.13 5.75
CA PRO A 35 -14.21 -3.90 5.60
C PRO A 35 -13.76 -3.65 4.16
N LEU A 36 -13.51 -4.72 3.39
CA LEU A 36 -13.13 -4.60 1.99
C LEU A 36 -14.28 -4.01 1.14
N CYS A 37 -15.48 -4.50 1.34
CA CYS A 37 -16.68 -3.98 0.69
C CYS A 37 -17.01 -2.56 1.17
N GLY A 38 -16.89 -2.30 2.48
CA GLY A 38 -17.14 -0.98 3.06
C GLY A 38 -16.20 0.09 2.51
N SER A 39 -14.91 -0.18 2.47
CA SER A 39 -13.95 0.76 1.87
C SER A 39 -14.11 0.88 0.36
N GLY A 40 -14.48 -0.20 -0.33
CA GLY A 40 -14.80 -0.17 -1.76
C GLY A 40 -16.02 0.73 -2.05
N LEU A 41 -17.06 0.64 -1.23
CA LEU A 41 -18.24 1.50 -1.33
C LEU A 41 -17.88 2.97 -1.09
N LEU A 42 -17.07 3.27 -0.06
CA LEU A 42 -16.59 4.63 0.19
C LEU A 42 -15.82 5.20 -1.00
N LEU A 43 -14.98 4.40 -1.64
CA LEU A 43 -14.25 4.83 -2.85
C LEU A 43 -15.18 5.08 -4.04
N LEU A 44 -16.20 4.24 -4.22
CA LEU A 44 -17.24 4.46 -5.24
C LEU A 44 -18.03 5.74 -4.97
N CYS A 45 -18.45 5.96 -3.73
CA CYS A 45 -19.11 7.21 -3.33
C CYS A 45 -18.23 8.42 -3.61
N GLY A 46 -16.95 8.37 -3.23
CA GLY A 46 -15.99 9.44 -3.51
C GLY A 46 -15.73 9.68 -4.99
N ALA A 47 -15.90 8.66 -5.84
CA ALA A 47 -15.76 8.78 -7.29
C ALA A 47 -17.01 9.38 -7.95
N LEU A 48 -18.19 8.96 -7.53
CA LEU A 48 -19.46 9.28 -8.18
C LEU A 48 -20.13 10.54 -7.62
N LEU A 49 -20.09 10.74 -6.30
CA LEU A 49 -20.75 11.87 -5.64
C LEU A 49 -20.35 13.24 -6.20
N PRO A 50 -19.06 13.53 -6.45
CA PRO A 50 -18.63 14.79 -7.01
C PRO A 50 -19.17 15.09 -8.41
N LEU A 51 -19.65 14.09 -9.15
CA LEU A 51 -20.23 14.27 -10.47
C LEU A 51 -21.63 14.90 -10.44
N HIS A 52 -22.28 14.81 -9.28
CA HIS A 52 -23.66 15.29 -9.07
C HIS A 52 -23.76 16.52 -8.17
N LEU A 53 -22.60 17.05 -7.74
CA LEU A 53 -22.57 18.22 -6.87
C LEU A 53 -22.54 19.52 -7.67
N PRO A 54 -23.15 20.61 -7.15
CA PRO A 54 -23.10 21.90 -7.77
C PRO A 54 -21.66 22.46 -7.78
N GLU A 55 -21.34 23.34 -8.75
CA GLU A 55 -19.98 23.88 -8.99
C GLU A 55 -19.36 24.64 -7.80
N ASN A 56 -20.19 25.14 -6.89
CA ASN A 56 -19.73 25.81 -5.68
C ASN A 56 -19.12 24.86 -4.62
N VAL A 57 -19.26 23.53 -4.80
CA VAL A 57 -18.72 22.53 -3.90
C VAL A 57 -17.45 21.91 -4.47
N SER A 58 -16.34 21.98 -3.72
CA SER A 58 -15.07 21.40 -4.15
C SER A 58 -15.14 19.86 -4.19
N GLY A 59 -15.47 19.31 -5.35
CA GLY A 59 -15.52 17.86 -5.59
C GLY A 59 -14.19 17.14 -5.31
N GLU A 60 -13.07 17.85 -5.47
CA GLU A 60 -11.73 17.32 -5.16
C GLU A 60 -11.54 17.07 -3.66
N ARG A 61 -11.96 18.00 -2.82
CA ARG A 61 -11.87 17.84 -1.36
C ARG A 61 -12.72 16.66 -0.88
N ILE A 62 -13.90 16.47 -1.47
CA ILE A 62 -14.78 15.35 -1.17
C ILE A 62 -14.12 14.03 -1.58
N ARG A 63 -13.51 13.94 -2.77
CA ARG A 63 -12.75 12.76 -3.21
C ARG A 63 -11.63 12.42 -2.25
N ILE A 64 -10.85 13.41 -1.84
CA ILE A 64 -9.75 13.23 -0.88
C ILE A 64 -10.28 12.73 0.46
N ALA A 65 -11.37 13.32 0.97
CA ALA A 65 -11.97 12.92 2.23
C ALA A 65 -12.44 11.45 2.18
N PHE A 66 -13.18 11.05 1.15
CA PHE A 66 -13.63 9.67 0.98
C PHE A 66 -12.45 8.69 0.85
N PHE A 67 -11.40 9.07 0.11
CA PHE A 67 -10.20 8.27 -0.02
C PHE A 67 -9.49 8.07 1.33
N LEU A 68 -9.33 9.13 2.10
CA LEU A 68 -8.72 9.07 3.43
C LEU A 68 -9.55 8.22 4.41
N ILE A 69 -10.88 8.40 4.41
CA ILE A 69 -11.79 7.59 5.24
C ILE A 69 -11.69 6.12 4.85
N ALA A 70 -11.71 5.80 3.56
CA ALA A 70 -11.56 4.42 3.08
C ALA A 70 -10.21 3.82 3.50
N ALA A 71 -9.11 4.58 3.39
CA ALA A 71 -7.78 4.15 3.82
C ALA A 71 -7.72 3.89 5.34
N VAL A 72 -8.33 4.76 6.15
CA VAL A 72 -8.42 4.59 7.61
C VAL A 72 -9.25 3.35 7.96
N VAL A 73 -10.39 3.14 7.30
CA VAL A 73 -11.23 1.95 7.51
C VAL A 73 -10.45 0.68 7.21
N ASP A 74 -9.74 0.64 6.08
CA ASP A 74 -8.90 -0.51 5.71
C ASP A 74 -7.77 -0.77 6.71
N PHE A 75 -7.07 0.28 7.12
CA PHE A 75 -5.98 0.17 8.06
C PHE A 75 -6.45 -0.37 9.41
N ARG A 76 -7.55 0.18 9.95
CA ARG A 76 -8.12 -0.26 11.24
C ARG A 76 -8.69 -1.67 11.15
N ALA A 77 -9.36 -2.00 10.06
CA ALA A 77 -9.91 -3.33 9.85
C ALA A 77 -8.81 -4.40 9.80
N ARG A 78 -7.74 -4.16 9.06
CA ARG A 78 -6.58 -5.08 9.01
C ARG A 78 -5.94 -5.30 10.38
N ARG A 79 -5.92 -4.26 11.22
CA ARG A 79 -5.40 -4.34 12.58
C ARG A 79 -6.34 -5.10 13.52
N ALA A 80 -7.66 -4.93 13.34
CA ALA A 80 -8.69 -5.56 14.17
C ALA A 80 -8.93 -7.04 13.83
N ILE A 81 -8.71 -7.43 12.57
CA ILE A 81 -8.85 -8.83 12.16
C ILE A 81 -7.68 -9.62 12.76
N ALA A 82 -7.99 -10.37 13.83
CA ALA A 82 -7.03 -11.32 14.39
C ALA A 82 -6.64 -12.34 13.31
N PRO A 83 -5.37 -12.73 13.19
CA PRO A 83 -4.90 -13.74 12.24
C PRO A 83 -5.34 -15.14 12.66
N GLY A 84 -6.65 -15.34 12.83
CA GLY A 84 -7.24 -16.64 13.14
C GLY A 84 -7.16 -17.53 11.91
N GLY A 85 -6.30 -18.55 11.99
CA GLY A 85 -6.15 -19.56 10.94
C GLY A 85 -5.19 -19.21 9.80
N TRP A 86 -4.62 -18.01 9.77
CA TRP A 86 -3.61 -17.65 8.78
C TRP A 86 -2.21 -17.85 9.35
N GLN A 87 -1.44 -18.69 8.72
CA GLN A 87 -0.05 -18.98 9.10
C GLN A 87 0.89 -18.62 7.96
N ILE A 88 2.01 -17.98 8.30
CA ILE A 88 3.10 -17.80 7.34
C ILE A 88 3.80 -19.11 7.17
N VAL A 89 3.71 -19.69 5.98
CA VAL A 89 4.38 -20.93 5.62
C VAL A 89 5.89 -20.73 5.49
N SER A 90 6.30 -19.60 4.88
CA SER A 90 7.71 -19.24 4.69
C SER A 90 7.92 -17.77 5.00
N VAL A 91 8.75 -17.47 5.98
CA VAL A 91 9.12 -16.11 6.34
C VAL A 91 9.91 -15.46 5.22
N GLY A 92 10.87 -16.18 4.62
CA GLY A 92 11.68 -15.68 3.52
C GLY A 92 10.83 -15.25 2.32
N HIS A 93 9.86 -16.08 1.92
CA HIS A 93 8.96 -15.72 0.82
C HIS A 93 8.06 -14.53 1.15
N TRP A 94 7.61 -14.41 2.40
CA TRP A 94 6.83 -13.27 2.87
C TRP A 94 7.64 -11.97 2.83
N THR A 95 8.85 -11.99 3.35
CA THR A 95 9.74 -10.82 3.38
C THR A 95 10.16 -10.39 1.97
N GLU A 96 10.44 -11.35 1.09
CA GLU A 96 10.80 -11.07 -0.31
C GLU A 96 9.69 -10.31 -1.04
N ARG A 97 8.43 -10.71 -0.88
CA ARG A 97 7.29 -9.99 -1.49
C ARG A 97 7.22 -8.53 -1.04
N HIS A 98 7.46 -8.27 0.25
CA HIS A 98 7.45 -6.90 0.78
C HIS A 98 8.68 -6.10 0.33
N ARG A 99 9.83 -6.75 0.20
CA ARG A 99 11.03 -6.16 -0.39
C ARG A 99 10.79 -5.69 -1.83
N LEU A 100 10.12 -6.50 -2.64
CA LEU A 100 9.74 -6.12 -4.01
C LEU A 100 8.80 -4.90 -4.04
N ILE A 101 7.84 -4.79 -3.11
CA ILE A 101 6.95 -3.62 -3.02
C ILE A 101 7.77 -2.35 -2.73
N VAL A 102 8.73 -2.40 -1.81
CA VAL A 102 9.62 -1.25 -1.52
C VAL A 102 10.47 -0.90 -2.74
N LEU A 103 11.01 -1.89 -3.46
CA LEU A 103 11.77 -1.64 -4.70
C LEU A 103 10.92 -0.96 -5.77
N ILE A 104 9.66 -1.36 -5.92
CA ILE A 104 8.72 -0.72 -6.86
C ILE A 104 8.47 0.73 -6.43
N ALA A 105 8.24 1.00 -5.15
CA ALA A 105 8.01 2.35 -4.62
C ALA A 105 9.24 3.26 -4.82
N LEU A 106 10.45 2.74 -4.59
CA LEU A 106 11.70 3.46 -4.85
C LEU A 106 11.89 3.74 -6.35
N GLY A 107 11.56 2.78 -7.21
CA GLY A 107 11.58 2.94 -8.67
C GLY A 107 10.60 4.02 -9.14
N GLU A 108 9.38 4.04 -8.60
CA GLU A 108 8.38 5.08 -8.87
C GLU A 108 8.88 6.47 -8.47
N THR A 109 9.57 6.57 -7.34
CA THR A 109 10.19 7.83 -6.89
C THR A 109 11.24 8.32 -7.88
N ILE A 110 12.10 7.43 -8.41
CA ILE A 110 13.10 7.80 -9.44
C ILE A 110 12.41 8.28 -10.73
N ILE A 111 11.37 7.58 -11.17
CA ILE A 111 10.58 7.96 -12.35
C ILE A 111 9.94 9.34 -12.12
N SER A 112 9.38 9.58 -10.94
CA SER A 112 8.76 10.86 -10.58
C SER A 112 9.77 12.02 -10.55
N ILE A 113 11.02 11.78 -10.10
CA ILE A 113 12.11 12.76 -10.19
C ILE A 113 12.44 13.08 -11.65
N GLY A 114 12.50 12.06 -12.53
CA GLY A 114 12.80 12.22 -13.94
C GLY A 114 11.65 12.84 -14.75
N ALA A 115 10.41 12.44 -14.49
CA ALA A 115 9.22 12.93 -15.17
C ALA A 115 8.74 14.28 -14.61
N GLY A 116 9.08 14.57 -13.33
CA GLY A 116 8.67 15.79 -12.66
C GLY A 116 9.42 17.02 -13.14
N ARG A 117 8.67 18.09 -13.29
CA ARG A 117 9.04 19.52 -13.24
C ARG A 117 10.16 20.06 -14.12
N GLY A 118 10.64 19.41 -15.14
CA GLY A 118 11.58 20.11 -16.00
C GLY A 118 12.35 19.27 -16.99
N LEU A 119 12.48 17.96 -16.76
CA LEU A 119 13.22 17.11 -17.70
C LEU A 119 12.41 16.78 -18.96
N THR A 120 11.06 16.80 -18.85
CA THR A 120 10.15 16.48 -19.96
C THR A 120 9.29 17.67 -20.44
N GLY A 121 9.28 18.79 -19.71
CA GLY A 121 8.35 19.92 -19.93
C GLY A 121 8.85 21.07 -20.82
N GLY A 122 9.92 20.88 -21.59
CA GLY A 122 10.45 21.92 -22.51
C GLY A 122 11.05 23.15 -21.80
N ARG A 123 11.20 23.13 -20.47
CA ARG A 123 11.88 24.17 -19.72
C ARG A 123 13.40 23.98 -19.78
N PRO A 124 14.20 25.07 -19.76
CA PRO A 124 15.65 24.96 -19.77
C PRO A 124 16.15 24.19 -18.55
N ILE A 125 16.99 23.19 -18.77
CA ILE A 125 17.64 22.44 -17.72
C ILE A 125 18.69 23.33 -17.06
N THR A 126 18.43 23.73 -15.82
CA THR A 126 19.35 24.56 -15.03
C THR A 126 20.21 23.67 -14.10
N TRP A 127 21.33 24.20 -13.65
CA TRP A 127 22.17 23.52 -12.66
C TRP A 127 21.40 23.15 -11.38
N ALA A 128 20.47 24.00 -10.96
CA ALA A 128 19.60 23.72 -9.82
C ALA A 128 18.75 22.46 -10.04
N VAL A 129 18.19 22.27 -11.23
CA VAL A 129 17.42 21.06 -11.58
C VAL A 129 18.30 19.81 -11.54
N ILE A 130 19.53 19.90 -12.11
CA ILE A 130 20.48 18.78 -12.12
C ILE A 130 20.86 18.38 -10.70
N ILE A 131 21.23 19.35 -9.86
CA ILE A 131 21.62 19.10 -8.46
C ILE A 131 20.46 18.49 -7.67
N THR A 132 19.27 19.02 -7.81
CA THR A 132 18.09 18.51 -7.10
C THR A 132 17.76 17.08 -7.53
N ALA A 133 17.82 16.77 -8.83
CA ALA A 133 17.62 15.43 -9.33
C ALA A 133 18.70 14.47 -8.82
N ALA A 134 19.96 14.87 -8.85
CA ALA A 134 21.08 14.06 -8.36
C ALA A 134 20.96 13.78 -6.85
N LEU A 135 20.58 14.78 -6.05
CA LEU A 135 20.31 14.60 -4.61
C LEU A 135 19.11 13.67 -4.38
N GLY A 136 18.04 13.79 -5.16
CA GLY A 136 16.89 12.90 -5.10
C GLY A 136 17.27 11.44 -5.35
N VAL A 137 18.03 11.18 -6.43
CA VAL A 137 18.52 9.83 -6.75
C VAL A 137 19.47 9.32 -5.66
N LEU A 138 20.34 10.17 -5.11
CA LEU A 138 21.23 9.80 -4.01
C LEU A 138 20.43 9.38 -2.77
N ILE A 139 19.42 10.14 -2.39
CA ILE A 139 18.52 9.80 -1.26
C ILE A 139 17.86 8.45 -1.48
N VAL A 140 17.29 8.22 -2.68
CA VAL A 140 16.70 6.93 -3.02
C VAL A 140 17.71 5.79 -2.93
N GLY A 141 18.94 6.00 -3.39
CA GLY A 141 20.04 5.04 -3.28
C GLY A 141 20.41 4.71 -1.82
N VAL A 142 20.48 5.71 -0.96
CA VAL A 142 20.73 5.53 0.48
C VAL A 142 19.58 4.78 1.15
N LEU A 143 18.34 5.12 0.85
CA LEU A 143 17.16 4.42 1.38
C LEU A 143 17.10 2.97 0.89
N TRP A 144 17.41 2.72 -0.38
CA TRP A 144 17.51 1.38 -0.95
C TRP A 144 18.57 0.56 -0.19
N TRP A 145 19.77 1.10 -0.06
CA TRP A 145 20.86 0.43 0.66
C TRP A 145 20.50 0.12 2.11
N SER A 146 20.03 1.12 2.84
CA SER A 146 19.60 0.97 4.24
C SER A 146 18.52 -0.11 4.39
N TYR A 147 17.54 -0.17 3.47
CA TYR A 147 16.48 -1.16 3.53
C TYR A 147 16.97 -2.57 3.17
N ILE A 148 17.74 -2.71 2.09
CA ILE A 148 18.17 -4.03 1.59
C ILE A 148 19.22 -4.67 2.49
N ASP A 149 20.18 -3.90 2.95
CA ASP A 149 21.33 -4.42 3.71
C ASP A 149 21.07 -4.52 5.22
N THR A 150 20.22 -3.66 5.76
CA THR A 150 20.07 -3.59 7.22
C THR A 150 18.64 -3.87 7.68
N ALA A 151 17.67 -3.05 7.31
CA ALA A 151 16.31 -3.11 7.83
C ALA A 151 15.58 -4.40 7.41
N GLY A 152 15.68 -4.80 6.14
CA GLY A 152 15.04 -6.00 5.62
C GLY A 152 15.53 -7.29 6.29
N PRO A 153 16.85 -7.58 6.30
CA PRO A 153 17.40 -8.75 6.99
C PRO A 153 17.10 -8.76 8.48
N ALA A 154 17.20 -7.62 9.16
CA ALA A 154 16.89 -7.51 10.58
C ALA A 154 15.41 -7.83 10.88
N ALA A 155 14.48 -7.32 10.07
CA ALA A 155 13.06 -7.61 10.20
C ALA A 155 12.74 -9.09 9.91
N GLN A 156 13.42 -9.70 8.93
CA GLN A 156 13.30 -11.12 8.64
C GLN A 156 13.75 -11.96 9.83
N GLN A 157 14.94 -11.74 10.36
CA GLN A 157 15.46 -12.45 11.53
C GLN A 157 14.55 -12.27 12.76
N ALA A 158 14.07 -11.04 12.99
CA ALA A 158 13.13 -10.78 14.08
C ALA A 158 11.83 -11.59 13.92
N THR A 159 11.34 -11.76 12.69
CA THR A 159 10.14 -12.56 12.37
C THR A 159 10.40 -14.06 12.56
N GLU A 160 11.55 -14.56 12.14
CA GLU A 160 11.95 -15.97 12.29
C GLU A 160 12.06 -16.38 13.75
N ARG A 161 12.55 -15.48 14.61
CA ARG A 161 12.68 -15.70 16.06
C ARG A 161 11.34 -15.72 16.80
N GLN A 162 10.25 -15.27 16.18
CA GLN A 162 8.94 -15.29 16.83
C GLN A 162 8.40 -16.71 16.99
N PRO A 163 7.76 -17.04 18.11
CA PRO A 163 7.01 -18.29 18.27
C PRO A 163 5.95 -18.43 17.17
N ALA A 164 5.69 -19.67 16.73
CA ALA A 164 4.72 -19.93 15.65
C ALA A 164 3.35 -19.29 15.88
N ALA A 165 2.87 -19.26 17.13
CA ALA A 165 1.58 -18.67 17.50
C ALA A 165 1.51 -17.14 17.28
N THR A 166 2.62 -16.41 17.39
CA THR A 166 2.68 -14.95 17.30
C THR A 166 3.31 -14.45 15.99
N ARG A 167 4.02 -15.32 15.28
CA ARG A 167 4.78 -15.00 14.06
C ARG A 167 3.95 -14.33 12.99
N SER A 168 2.78 -14.84 12.69
CA SER A 168 1.89 -14.27 11.67
C SER A 168 1.38 -12.89 12.04
N ARG A 169 1.13 -12.64 13.32
CA ARG A 169 0.73 -11.33 13.82
C ARG A 169 1.88 -10.32 13.74
N PHE A 170 3.06 -10.72 14.20
CA PHE A 170 4.26 -9.89 14.13
C PHE A 170 4.59 -9.52 12.67
N ALA A 171 4.60 -10.50 11.77
CA ALA A 171 4.89 -10.25 10.36
C ALA A 171 3.85 -9.34 9.71
N ARG A 172 2.55 -9.50 10.00
CA ARG A 172 1.53 -8.58 9.52
C ARG A 172 1.78 -7.16 10.01
N ASP A 173 2.07 -6.99 11.29
CA ASP A 173 2.27 -5.69 11.89
C ASP A 173 3.55 -5.05 11.35
N ALA A 174 4.66 -5.78 11.29
CA ALA A 174 5.93 -5.27 10.78
C ALA A 174 5.89 -4.94 9.28
N TYR A 175 5.36 -5.85 8.45
CA TYR A 175 5.45 -5.71 7.00
C TYR A 175 4.21 -5.07 6.36
N SER A 176 2.99 -5.32 6.84
CA SER A 176 1.80 -4.76 6.21
C SER A 176 1.40 -3.41 6.79
N LEU A 177 1.50 -3.22 8.12
CA LEU A 177 1.06 -1.98 8.75
C LEU A 177 2.14 -0.90 8.73
N TRP A 178 3.39 -1.23 9.05
CA TRP A 178 4.47 -0.24 9.09
C TRP A 178 5.06 0.06 7.72
N HIS A 179 4.99 -0.85 6.73
CA HIS A 179 5.40 -0.54 5.36
C HIS A 179 4.46 0.45 4.67
N LEU A 180 3.17 0.48 5.04
CA LEU A 180 2.23 1.42 4.42
C LEU A 180 2.65 2.89 4.55
N PRO A 181 2.92 3.43 5.78
CA PRO A 181 3.41 4.80 5.91
C PRO A 181 4.78 5.02 5.26
N GLN A 182 5.65 4.02 5.27
CA GLN A 182 6.95 4.08 4.59
C GLN A 182 6.78 4.26 3.08
N ILE A 183 5.92 3.46 2.44
CA ILE A 183 5.65 3.57 1.00
C ILE A 183 4.96 4.89 0.68
N LEU A 184 4.01 5.34 1.50
CA LEU A 184 3.36 6.64 1.32
C LEU A 184 4.38 7.78 1.38
N GLY A 185 5.33 7.72 2.32
CA GLY A 185 6.39 8.74 2.43
C GLY A 185 7.41 8.72 1.30
N LEU A 186 7.52 7.60 0.55
CA LEU A 186 8.38 7.51 -0.63
C LEU A 186 7.70 8.05 -1.90
N VAL A 187 6.38 7.92 -2.01
CA VAL A 187 5.62 8.26 -3.23
C VAL A 187 5.04 9.69 -3.20
N LEU A 188 4.87 10.28 -2.02
CA LEU A 188 4.36 11.66 -1.83
C LEU A 188 5.48 12.70 -1.87
#